data_a12f58d63333775d8b2136f4ba761431
#
_entry.id   a12f58d63333775d8b2136f4ba761431
#
_cell.length_a   1.000
_cell.length_b   1.000
_cell.length_c   1.000
_cell.angle_alpha   90.00
_cell.angle_beta   90.00
_cell.angle_gamma   90.00
#
_symmetry.space_group_name_H-M   'P 1'
#
loop_
_entity.id
_entity.type
_entity.pdbx_description
1 polymer ?
#
loop_
_entity_poly.entity_id
_entity_poly.type
_entity_poly.pdbx_seq_one_letter_code
_entity_poly.pdbx_strand_id
1 'polypeptide(L)'
;LYEILAGLGIKWTYSYATELIRNQEKVNTLWGVKKVLEHYGVKVTGVKSEARSLNDMEYPFVCLTAEGFVAITKPVEDPQEFEKDWNGYALLCDASQAQEPHYRWHRVKDSIIDSIPKVLIAGLIATAALFILRPFSIWKTLLVILNSLGLYFSYRSAVNECSGTCNVVTESPSSKILGYSLSVIG
;
A
#
# COMPACT_ATOMS: atom_id res chain seq x y z
N LEU A 1 7.91 2.05 3.64
CA LEU A 1 7.16 1.64 4.84
C LEU A 1 6.74 0.18 4.81
N TYR A 2 6.19 -0.32 3.69
CA TYR A 2 5.77 -1.73 3.56
C TYR A 2 6.93 -2.70 3.82
N GLU A 3 8.10 -2.39 3.30
CA GLU A 3 9.32 -3.15 3.54
C GLU A 3 9.75 -3.12 5.00
N ILE A 4 9.57 -1.99 5.68
CA ILE A 4 9.84 -1.87 7.12
C ILE A 4 8.90 -2.78 7.92
N LEU A 5 7.60 -2.74 7.66
CA LEU A 5 6.62 -3.59 8.34
C LEU A 5 6.90 -5.08 8.09
N ALA A 6 7.23 -5.44 6.85
CA ALA A 6 7.61 -6.80 6.48
C ALA A 6 8.94 -7.22 7.15
N GLY A 7 9.95 -6.37 7.15
CA GLY A 7 11.23 -6.59 7.79
C GLY A 7 11.11 -6.80 9.30
N LEU A 8 10.26 -6.04 9.97
CA LEU A 8 9.95 -6.20 11.39
C LEU A 8 9.04 -7.40 11.70
N GLY A 9 8.58 -8.16 10.70
CA GLY A 9 7.71 -9.31 10.86
C GLY A 9 6.30 -8.98 11.32
N ILE A 10 5.86 -7.72 11.18
CA ILE A 10 4.55 -7.25 11.60
C ILE A 10 3.51 -7.73 10.58
N LYS A 11 2.38 -8.26 11.07
CA LYS A 11 1.23 -8.57 10.21
C LYS A 11 0.52 -7.28 9.86
N TRP A 12 0.47 -6.96 8.59
CA TRP A 12 -0.12 -5.73 8.07
C TRP A 12 -1.03 -5.99 6.87
N THR A 13 -1.94 -5.06 6.58
CA THR A 13 -2.80 -5.05 5.40
C THR A 13 -2.52 -3.80 4.56
N TYR A 14 -2.71 -3.92 3.25
CA TYR A 14 -2.41 -2.84 2.33
C TYR A 14 -3.32 -1.62 2.55
N SER A 15 -4.61 -1.86 2.77
CA SER A 15 -5.59 -0.78 3.00
C SER A 15 -5.27 0.03 4.25
N TYR A 16 -4.95 -0.62 5.37
CA TYR A 16 -4.64 0.05 6.62
C TYR A 16 -3.32 0.82 6.55
N ALA A 17 -2.27 0.19 6.03
CA ALA A 17 -0.98 0.85 5.86
C ALA A 17 -1.07 2.08 4.94
N THR A 18 -1.80 1.96 3.82
CA THR A 18 -2.02 3.08 2.89
C THR A 18 -2.82 4.22 3.54
N GLU A 19 -3.84 3.90 4.34
CA GLU A 19 -4.61 4.88 5.07
C GLU A 19 -3.76 5.65 6.08
N LEU A 20 -2.91 4.95 6.83
CA LEU A 20 -1.97 5.59 7.77
C LEU A 20 -0.98 6.51 7.06
N ILE A 21 -0.39 6.07 5.94
CA ILE A 21 0.51 6.89 5.15
C ILE A 21 -0.18 8.17 4.67
N ARG A 22 -1.41 8.05 4.17
CA ARG A 22 -2.17 9.19 3.66
C ARG A 22 -2.51 10.22 4.73
N ASN A 23 -2.82 9.75 5.93
CA ASN A 23 -3.21 10.61 7.04
C ASN A 23 -2.01 11.21 7.78
N GLN A 24 -0.79 10.82 7.41
CA GLN A 24 0.43 11.29 8.06
C GLN A 24 1.13 12.35 7.22
N GLU A 25 1.13 13.61 7.68
CA GLU A 25 1.71 14.74 6.95
C GLU A 25 3.23 14.64 6.73
N LYS A 26 3.96 13.93 7.59
CA LYS A 26 5.44 13.86 7.57
C LYS A 26 5.96 12.44 7.41
N VAL A 27 5.33 11.65 6.58
CA VAL A 27 5.65 10.23 6.35
C VAL A 27 7.10 10.01 5.89
N ASN A 28 7.67 10.98 5.18
CA ASN A 28 9.04 10.93 4.67
C ASN A 28 10.09 11.37 5.72
N THR A 29 9.78 11.31 6.98
CA THR A 29 10.72 11.60 8.09
C THR A 29 10.73 10.44 9.08
N LEU A 30 11.86 10.27 9.81
CA LEU A 30 11.94 9.28 10.90
C LEU A 30 10.81 9.46 11.93
N TRP A 31 10.40 10.71 12.18
CA TRP A 31 9.28 11.00 13.07
C TRP A 31 7.96 10.46 12.50
N GLY A 32 7.71 10.62 11.20
CA GLY A 32 6.52 10.08 10.55
C GLY A 32 6.50 8.55 10.56
N VAL A 33 7.64 7.91 10.26
CA VAL A 33 7.80 6.46 10.35
C VAL A 33 7.55 5.97 11.78
N LYS A 34 8.12 6.66 12.80
CA LYS A 34 7.86 6.38 14.20
C LYS A 34 6.37 6.40 14.51
N LYS A 35 5.65 7.44 14.09
CA LYS A 35 4.21 7.57 14.31
C LYS A 35 3.41 6.43 13.70
N VAL A 36 3.75 6.05 12.47
CA VAL A 36 3.09 4.91 11.83
C VAL A 36 3.38 3.59 12.58
N LEU A 37 4.61 3.34 12.98
CA LEU A 37 4.97 2.15 13.75
C LEU A 37 4.26 2.09 15.11
N GLU A 38 4.10 3.23 15.79
CA GLU A 38 3.33 3.33 17.03
C GLU A 38 1.87 2.89 16.84
N HIS A 39 1.24 3.15 15.69
CA HIS A 39 -0.11 2.66 15.36
C HIS A 39 -0.21 1.14 15.25
N TYR A 40 0.89 0.47 14.92
CA TYR A 40 0.99 -1.00 14.94
C TYR A 40 1.35 -1.56 16.33
N GLY A 41 1.49 -0.69 17.33
CA GLY A 41 1.87 -1.09 18.69
C GLY A 41 3.36 -1.36 18.87
N VAL A 42 4.21 -0.96 17.92
CA VAL A 42 5.66 -1.02 18.06
C VAL A 42 6.11 0.03 19.07
N LYS A 43 6.91 -0.37 20.05
CA LYS A 43 7.61 0.60 20.91
C LYS A 43 8.84 1.10 20.18
N VAL A 44 8.87 2.41 19.94
CA VAL A 44 9.90 3.03 19.12
C VAL A 44 10.66 4.09 19.92
N THR A 45 11.97 3.92 20.03
CA THR A 45 12.89 4.87 20.66
C THR A 45 13.85 5.46 19.63
N GLY A 46 13.82 6.78 19.48
CA GLY A 46 14.79 7.46 18.61
C GLY A 46 16.16 7.54 19.29
N VAL A 47 17.18 7.13 18.58
CA VAL A 47 18.58 7.17 19.02
C VAL A 47 19.46 7.85 17.99
N LYS A 48 20.59 8.39 18.45
CA LYS A 48 21.64 8.95 17.60
C LYS A 48 22.95 8.30 17.98
N SER A 49 23.61 7.68 17.03
CA SER A 49 25.02 7.23 17.20
C SER A 49 25.93 8.38 16.85
N GLU A 50 26.73 8.85 17.81
CA GLU A 50 27.72 9.91 17.57
C GLU A 50 28.86 9.43 16.69
N ALA A 51 29.26 8.18 16.86
CA ALA A 51 30.34 7.55 16.08
C ALA A 51 29.86 7.04 14.72
N ARG A 52 28.54 7.07 14.42
CA ARG A 52 27.91 6.42 13.26
C ARG A 52 28.27 4.93 13.16
N SER A 53 28.47 4.28 14.30
CA SER A 53 28.85 2.88 14.37
C SER A 53 27.62 1.99 14.63
N LEU A 54 27.50 0.92 13.87
CA LEU A 54 26.46 -0.08 14.05
C LEU A 54 26.64 -0.92 15.31
N ASN A 55 27.87 -0.96 15.88
CA ASN A 55 28.16 -1.72 17.09
C ASN A 55 27.39 -1.24 18.33
N ASP A 56 26.93 0.02 18.29
CA ASP A 56 26.19 0.66 19.38
C ASP A 56 24.65 0.46 19.23
N MET A 57 24.21 -0.24 18.17
CA MET A 57 22.79 -0.37 17.85
C MET A 57 22.22 -1.72 18.26
N GLU A 58 21.07 -1.69 18.94
CA GLU A 58 20.28 -2.88 19.23
C GLU A 58 19.35 -3.20 18.06
N TYR A 59 19.27 -4.47 17.65
CA TYR A 59 18.37 -4.94 16.59
C TYR A 59 17.02 -5.34 17.15
N PRO A 60 15.92 -5.12 16.42
CA PRO A 60 15.84 -4.45 15.12
C PRO A 60 15.76 -2.91 15.24
N PHE A 61 16.25 -2.23 14.23
CA PHE A 61 16.12 -0.78 14.13
C PHE A 61 15.77 -0.33 12.71
N VAL A 62 15.22 0.87 12.59
CA VAL A 62 14.93 1.53 11.31
C VAL A 62 15.79 2.77 11.19
N CYS A 63 16.43 2.95 10.06
CA CYS A 63 17.26 4.12 9.80
C CYS A 63 16.95 4.72 8.42
N LEU A 64 17.45 5.93 8.19
CA LEU A 64 17.41 6.60 6.90
C LEU A 64 18.79 6.52 6.26
N THR A 65 18.84 5.91 5.08
CA THR A 65 20.01 5.86 4.19
C THR A 65 19.79 6.75 2.96
N ALA A 66 20.76 6.81 2.07
CA ALA A 66 20.64 7.51 0.79
C ALA A 66 19.49 6.95 -0.09
N GLU A 67 19.20 5.65 0.01
CA GLU A 67 18.15 4.97 -0.75
C GLU A 67 16.75 5.07 -0.09
N GLY A 68 16.67 5.56 1.15
CA GLY A 68 15.42 5.72 1.88
C GLY A 68 15.43 5.05 3.26
N PHE A 69 14.23 4.75 3.76
CA PHE A 69 14.07 4.09 5.06
C PHE A 69 14.26 2.58 4.94
N VAL A 70 15.17 2.04 5.74
CA VAL A 70 15.50 0.61 5.77
C VAL A 70 15.31 0.07 7.18
N ALA A 71 14.72 -1.13 7.30
CA ALA A 71 14.65 -1.88 8.56
C ALA A 71 15.79 -2.89 8.61
N ILE A 72 16.64 -2.75 9.61
CA ILE A 72 17.76 -3.64 9.86
C ILE A 72 17.39 -4.58 11.01
N THR A 73 17.21 -5.85 10.68
CA THR A 73 16.78 -6.87 11.64
C THR A 73 17.88 -7.85 12.03
N LYS A 74 18.98 -7.83 11.28
CA LYS A 74 20.17 -8.70 11.49
C LYS A 74 21.44 -7.89 11.28
N PRO A 75 22.58 -8.32 11.80
CA PRO A 75 23.86 -7.70 11.52
C PRO A 75 24.09 -7.56 10.01
N VAL A 76 24.55 -6.39 9.61
CA VAL A 76 24.84 -6.04 8.20
C VAL A 76 26.13 -6.75 7.79
N GLU A 77 26.17 -7.28 6.57
CA GLU A 77 27.33 -8.02 6.05
C GLU A 77 28.55 -7.11 5.86
N ASP A 78 28.35 -5.89 5.38
CA ASP A 78 29.40 -4.86 5.27
C ASP A 78 29.03 -3.61 6.07
N PRO A 79 29.42 -3.56 7.36
CA PRO A 79 29.14 -2.42 8.23
C PRO A 79 29.79 -1.12 7.73
N GLN A 80 30.99 -1.19 7.13
CA GLN A 80 31.72 -0.01 6.72
C GLN A 80 31.10 0.70 5.52
N GLU A 81 30.53 -0.05 4.58
CA GLU A 81 29.81 0.51 3.45
C GLU A 81 28.49 1.13 3.91
N PHE A 82 27.76 0.44 4.76
CA PHE A 82 26.50 0.93 5.32
C PHE A 82 26.68 2.21 6.14
N GLU A 83 27.70 2.27 6.99
CA GLU A 83 28.00 3.43 7.85
C GLU A 83 28.32 4.72 7.06
N LYS A 84 28.78 4.60 5.81
CA LYS A 84 29.02 5.77 4.95
C LYS A 84 27.71 6.45 4.52
N ASP A 85 26.68 5.67 4.26
CA ASP A 85 25.39 6.17 3.76
C ASP A 85 24.40 6.50 4.88
N TRP A 86 24.71 6.05 6.09
CA TRP A 86 23.86 6.28 7.25
C TRP A 86 24.16 7.60 7.93
N ASN A 87 23.14 8.37 8.27
CA ASN A 87 23.27 9.67 8.92
C ASN A 87 23.44 9.60 10.45
N GLY A 88 23.50 8.40 11.03
CA GLY A 88 23.67 8.18 12.46
C GLY A 88 22.36 8.22 13.28
N TYR A 89 21.22 8.53 12.68
CA TYR A 89 19.93 8.49 13.35
C TYR A 89 19.21 7.18 13.09
N ALA A 90 18.67 6.57 14.15
CA ALA A 90 17.90 5.33 14.05
C ALA A 90 16.70 5.34 15.00
N LEU A 91 15.75 4.47 14.70
CA LEU A 91 14.62 4.13 15.54
C LEU A 91 14.79 2.68 16.00
N LEU A 92 15.13 2.48 17.26
CA LEU A 92 15.08 1.15 17.88
C LEU A 92 13.63 0.70 17.99
N CYS A 93 13.34 -0.50 17.52
CA CYS A 93 11.97 -1.01 17.39
C CYS A 93 11.79 -2.29 18.22
N ASP A 94 10.94 -2.24 19.23
CA ASP A 94 10.46 -3.45 19.88
C ASP A 94 9.10 -3.83 19.27
N ALA A 95 9.14 -4.81 18.36
CA ALA A 95 7.98 -5.31 17.63
C ALA A 95 7.39 -6.60 18.25
N SER A 96 7.82 -7.00 19.44
CA SER A 96 7.44 -8.29 20.07
C SER A 96 5.93 -8.49 20.24
N GLN A 97 5.17 -7.43 20.42
CA GLN A 97 3.72 -7.43 20.55
C GLN A 97 3.02 -6.64 19.43
N ALA A 98 3.76 -6.26 18.41
CA ALA A 98 3.25 -5.43 17.34
C ALA A 98 2.27 -6.21 16.44
N GLN A 99 1.10 -5.65 16.24
CA GLN A 99 0.12 -6.15 15.29
C GLN A 99 -0.79 -5.02 14.82
N GLU A 100 -1.32 -5.16 13.63
CA GLU A 100 -2.31 -4.24 13.10
C GLU A 100 -3.61 -4.33 13.93
N PRO A 101 -4.17 -3.18 14.41
CA PRO A 101 -5.48 -3.16 15.01
C PRO A 101 -6.53 -3.72 14.03
N HIS A 102 -7.39 -4.62 14.52
CA HIS A 102 -8.44 -5.24 13.70
C HIS A 102 -7.94 -5.93 12.41
N TYR A 103 -6.72 -6.47 12.41
CA TYR A 103 -6.08 -7.13 11.26
C TYR A 103 -6.99 -8.08 10.48
N ARG A 104 -7.79 -8.91 11.20
CA ARG A 104 -8.71 -9.86 10.54
C ARG A 104 -9.75 -9.15 9.67
N TRP A 105 -10.30 -8.05 10.15
CA TRP A 105 -11.28 -7.26 9.42
C TRP A 105 -10.67 -6.58 8.20
N HIS A 106 -9.52 -5.93 8.36
CA HIS A 106 -8.81 -5.29 7.26
C HIS A 106 -8.38 -6.30 6.20
N ARG A 107 -7.93 -7.49 6.62
CA ARG A 107 -7.59 -8.56 5.68
C ARG A 107 -8.80 -9.06 4.88
N VAL A 108 -9.96 -9.20 5.51
CA VAL A 108 -11.20 -9.54 4.79
C VAL A 108 -11.57 -8.43 3.81
N LYS A 109 -11.49 -7.19 4.24
CA LYS A 109 -11.72 -6.02 3.38
C LYS A 109 -10.79 -6.02 2.16
N ASP A 110 -9.48 -6.21 2.35
CA ASP A 110 -8.50 -6.28 1.25
C ASP A 110 -8.81 -7.45 0.31
N SER A 111 -9.17 -8.62 0.86
CA SER A 111 -9.54 -9.79 0.06
C SER A 111 -10.80 -9.55 -0.78
N ILE A 112 -11.80 -8.88 -0.22
CA ILE A 112 -13.01 -8.50 -0.97
C ILE A 112 -12.65 -7.53 -2.09
N ILE A 113 -11.88 -6.49 -1.78
CA ILE A 113 -11.43 -5.48 -2.73
C ILE A 113 -10.67 -6.12 -3.89
N ASP A 114 -9.72 -7.01 -3.60
CA ASP A 114 -8.94 -7.74 -4.62
C ASP A 114 -9.80 -8.71 -5.45
N SER A 115 -10.93 -9.15 -4.92
CA SER A 115 -11.87 -10.05 -5.61
C SER A 115 -12.83 -9.33 -6.54
N ILE A 116 -13.13 -8.05 -6.31
CA ILE A 116 -14.12 -7.28 -7.12
C ILE A 116 -13.79 -7.31 -8.61
N PRO A 117 -12.57 -6.98 -9.09
CA PRO A 117 -12.28 -7.00 -10.51
C PRO A 117 -12.40 -8.41 -11.12
N LYS A 118 -12.04 -9.44 -10.35
CA LYS A 118 -12.15 -10.84 -10.78
C LYS A 118 -13.61 -11.26 -10.96
N VAL A 119 -14.48 -10.86 -10.03
CA VAL A 119 -15.94 -11.13 -10.09
C VAL A 119 -16.57 -10.35 -11.25
N LEU A 120 -16.18 -9.10 -11.46
CA LEU A 120 -16.69 -8.30 -12.60
C LEU A 120 -16.30 -8.92 -13.94
N ILE A 121 -15.06 -9.35 -14.10
CA ILE A 121 -14.59 -10.03 -15.33
C ILE A 121 -15.34 -11.35 -15.54
N ALA A 122 -15.50 -12.17 -14.49
CA ALA A 122 -16.24 -13.41 -14.58
C ALA A 122 -17.72 -13.18 -14.94
N GLY A 123 -18.35 -12.16 -14.36
CA GLY A 123 -19.71 -11.73 -14.68
C GLY A 123 -19.85 -11.27 -16.15
N LEU A 124 -18.87 -10.53 -16.65
CA LEU A 124 -18.84 -10.10 -18.05
C LEU A 124 -18.73 -11.29 -19.00
N ILE A 125 -17.83 -12.25 -18.71
CA ILE A 125 -17.68 -13.47 -19.52
C ILE A 125 -18.97 -14.31 -19.49
N ALA A 126 -19.58 -14.48 -18.32
CA ALA A 126 -20.83 -15.23 -18.20
C ALA A 126 -21.98 -14.57 -18.97
N THR A 127 -22.12 -13.24 -18.90
CA THR A 127 -23.13 -12.53 -19.71
C THR A 127 -22.83 -12.62 -21.18
N ALA A 128 -21.60 -12.49 -21.64
CA ALA A 128 -21.24 -12.69 -23.04
C ALA A 128 -21.55 -14.09 -23.52
N ALA A 129 -21.25 -15.13 -22.74
CA ALA A 129 -21.59 -16.52 -23.07
C ALA A 129 -23.09 -16.73 -23.17
N LEU A 130 -23.90 -16.20 -22.25
CA LEU A 130 -25.38 -16.28 -22.32
C LEU A 130 -25.94 -15.55 -23.55
N PHE A 131 -25.30 -14.46 -23.98
CA PHE A 131 -25.69 -13.74 -25.19
C PHE A 131 -25.39 -14.52 -26.47
N ILE A 132 -24.29 -15.26 -26.53
CA ILE A 132 -23.88 -16.09 -27.68
C ILE A 132 -24.84 -17.28 -27.84
N LEU A 133 -25.30 -17.87 -26.73
CA LEU A 133 -26.17 -19.04 -26.73
C LEU A 133 -27.64 -18.74 -27.10
N ARG A 134 -28.03 -17.46 -27.19
CA ARG A 134 -29.40 -17.05 -27.57
C ARG A 134 -29.46 -16.48 -28.98
N PRO A 135 -30.62 -16.57 -29.69
CA PRO A 135 -30.74 -16.05 -31.05
C PRO A 135 -30.35 -14.57 -31.14
N PHE A 136 -29.62 -14.27 -32.21
CA PHE A 136 -29.01 -12.99 -32.50
C PHE A 136 -30.04 -11.85 -32.51
N SER A 137 -29.75 -10.76 -31.79
CA SER A 137 -30.53 -9.52 -31.83
C SER A 137 -29.60 -8.33 -31.88
N ILE A 138 -29.84 -7.41 -32.81
CA ILE A 138 -29.04 -6.19 -33.01
C ILE A 138 -28.92 -5.39 -31.71
N TRP A 139 -29.97 -5.30 -30.92
CA TRP A 139 -29.96 -4.59 -29.63
C TRP A 139 -29.01 -5.20 -28.62
N LYS A 140 -28.86 -6.53 -28.63
CA LYS A 140 -27.90 -7.22 -27.73
C LYS A 140 -26.47 -6.93 -28.11
N THR A 141 -26.16 -6.93 -29.41
CA THR A 141 -24.84 -6.59 -29.93
C THR A 141 -24.46 -5.15 -29.56
N LEU A 142 -25.40 -4.22 -29.70
CA LEU A 142 -25.19 -2.81 -29.32
C LEU A 142 -24.89 -2.67 -27.82
N LEU A 143 -25.61 -3.37 -26.96
CA LEU A 143 -25.38 -3.39 -25.52
C LEU A 143 -23.99 -3.93 -25.15
N VAL A 144 -23.54 -5.00 -25.79
CA VAL A 144 -22.19 -5.57 -25.55
C VAL A 144 -21.11 -4.57 -25.96
N ILE A 145 -21.26 -3.90 -27.11
CA ILE A 145 -20.33 -2.89 -27.58
C ILE A 145 -20.29 -1.71 -26.61
N LEU A 146 -21.43 -1.20 -26.16
CA LEU A 146 -21.51 -0.08 -25.21
C LEU A 146 -20.86 -0.42 -23.86
N ASN A 147 -21.15 -1.60 -23.34
CA ASN A 147 -20.53 -2.07 -22.09
C ASN A 147 -19.00 -2.23 -22.23
N SER A 148 -18.54 -2.79 -23.34
CA SER A 148 -17.11 -2.94 -23.62
C SER A 148 -16.39 -1.60 -23.73
N LEU A 149 -17.01 -0.61 -24.36
CA LEU A 149 -16.49 0.76 -24.42
C LEU A 149 -16.45 1.41 -23.03
N GLY A 150 -17.51 1.26 -22.22
CA GLY A 150 -17.55 1.76 -20.85
C GLY A 150 -16.42 1.17 -20.01
N LEU A 151 -16.22 -0.15 -20.09
CA LEU A 151 -15.14 -0.84 -19.39
C LEU A 151 -13.75 -0.37 -19.85
N TYR A 152 -13.57 -0.18 -21.15
CA TYR A 152 -12.32 0.34 -21.71
C TYR A 152 -12.02 1.75 -21.21
N PHE A 153 -13.01 2.66 -21.20
CA PHE A 153 -12.81 4.02 -20.70
C PHE A 153 -12.56 4.06 -19.20
N SER A 154 -13.28 3.26 -18.41
CA SER A 154 -13.05 3.12 -16.97
C SER A 154 -11.64 2.58 -16.66
N TYR A 155 -11.20 1.55 -17.38
CA TYR A 155 -9.85 1.01 -17.25
C TYR A 155 -8.79 2.07 -17.61
N ARG A 156 -8.96 2.76 -18.74
CA ARG A 156 -8.03 3.80 -19.17
C ARG A 156 -7.96 4.97 -18.18
N SER A 157 -9.08 5.38 -17.61
CA SER A 157 -9.13 6.39 -16.54
C SER A 157 -8.35 5.93 -15.31
N ALA A 158 -8.57 4.72 -14.84
CA ALA A 158 -7.88 4.15 -13.68
C ALA A 158 -6.35 4.08 -13.88
N VAL A 159 -5.91 3.69 -15.07
CA VAL A 159 -4.46 3.62 -15.40
C VAL A 159 -3.84 5.02 -15.53
N ASN A 160 -4.57 5.99 -16.09
CA ASN A 160 -4.07 7.35 -16.23
C ASN A 160 -4.02 8.12 -14.90
N GLU A 161 -4.84 7.78 -13.92
CA GLU A 161 -4.74 8.34 -12.56
C GLU A 161 -3.39 8.01 -11.90
N CYS A 162 -2.74 6.92 -12.29
CA CYS A 162 -1.41 6.56 -11.77
C CYS A 162 -0.26 7.38 -12.40
N SER A 163 -0.49 8.15 -13.45
CA SER A 163 0.60 8.71 -14.26
C SER A 163 0.72 10.23 -14.31
N GLY A 164 -0.07 11.01 -13.58
CA GLY A 164 0.10 12.47 -13.71
C GLY A 164 -0.77 13.37 -12.83
N THR A 165 -0.37 14.55 -12.76
CA THR A 165 -0.75 15.83 -12.14
C THR A 165 -2.22 16.12 -11.76
N CYS A 166 -3.17 15.21 -11.94
CA CYS A 166 -4.58 15.37 -11.54
C CYS A 166 -4.94 14.79 -10.16
N ASN A 167 -3.94 14.46 -9.35
CA ASN A 167 -4.12 13.70 -8.11
C ASN A 167 -4.94 14.40 -7.01
N VAL A 168 -5.07 15.73 -7.04
CA VAL A 168 -5.67 16.47 -5.93
C VAL A 168 -7.20 16.27 -5.84
N VAL A 169 -7.88 16.07 -6.96
CA VAL A 169 -9.35 15.89 -6.99
C VAL A 169 -9.74 14.43 -6.84
N THR A 170 -8.97 13.51 -7.45
CA THR A 170 -9.24 12.07 -7.42
C THR A 170 -8.82 11.40 -6.13
N GLU A 171 -7.91 12.02 -5.37
CA GLU A 171 -7.47 11.51 -4.06
C GLU A 171 -8.33 11.97 -2.88
N SER A 172 -9.31 12.85 -3.10
CA SER A 172 -10.20 13.28 -2.04
C SER A 172 -11.00 12.09 -1.47
N PRO A 173 -11.26 12.05 -0.16
CA PRO A 173 -12.05 10.97 0.46
C PRO A 173 -13.45 10.83 -0.17
N SER A 174 -14.02 11.94 -0.68
CA SER A 174 -15.32 11.99 -1.34
C SER A 174 -15.33 11.41 -2.77
N SER A 175 -14.16 11.23 -3.39
CA SER A 175 -14.03 10.65 -4.73
C SER A 175 -13.87 9.13 -4.74
N LYS A 176 -13.95 8.46 -3.57
CA LYS A 176 -13.72 7.02 -3.42
C LYS A 176 -14.91 6.33 -2.78
N ILE A 177 -15.39 5.27 -3.43
CA ILE A 177 -16.40 4.36 -2.87
C ILE A 177 -15.73 3.01 -2.64
N LEU A 178 -15.80 2.48 -1.43
CA LEU A 178 -15.16 1.21 -1.02
C LEU A 178 -13.64 1.14 -1.28
N GLY A 179 -12.97 2.31 -1.32
CA GLY A 179 -11.54 2.39 -1.60
C GLY A 179 -11.16 2.50 -3.08
N TYR A 180 -12.13 2.43 -3.99
CA TYR A 180 -11.93 2.68 -5.42
C TYR A 180 -12.29 4.11 -5.79
N SER A 181 -11.54 4.70 -6.71
CA SER A 181 -11.90 5.97 -7.31
C SER A 181 -13.24 5.86 -8.05
N LEU A 182 -14.06 6.91 -7.98
CA LEU A 182 -15.33 7.00 -8.72
C LEU A 182 -15.14 6.82 -10.23
N SER A 183 -13.97 7.18 -10.77
CA SER A 183 -13.62 6.97 -12.17
C SER A 183 -13.48 5.49 -12.57
N VAL A 184 -13.25 4.60 -11.60
CA VAL A 184 -13.18 3.14 -11.81
C VAL A 184 -14.57 2.48 -11.72
N ILE A 185 -15.49 3.10 -10.99
CA ILE A 185 -16.83 2.56 -10.73
C ILE A 185 -17.85 3.05 -11.76
N GLY A 186 -17.67 4.25 -12.30
CA GLY A 186 -18.51 4.89 -13.30
C GLY A 186 -18.07 4.61 -14.69
#